data_b9ee074ba709c2ec9838c80982212a0e
#
_entry.id   b9ee074ba709c2ec9838c80982212a0e
#
_cell.length_a   1.000
_cell.length_b   1.000
_cell.length_c   1.000
_cell.angle_alpha   90.00
_cell.angle_beta   90.00
_cell.angle_gamma   90.00
#
_symmetry.space_group_name_H-M   'P 1'
#
loop_
_entity.id
_entity.type
_entity.pdbx_description
1 polymer ?
#
loop_
_entity_poly.entity_id
_entity_poly.type
_entity_poly.pdbx_seq_one_letter_code
_entity_poly.pdbx_strand_id
1 'polypeptide(L)'
;MITVSNVSLSFGGQLLFKDVDLKFTNGNCYGIIGANGAGKSTFLKILCGEIEPTTGEVVISKEDRLSVLRQDHFAFDEYTVLETVIMGNKRLYEIMKEKDELYAKEDFTEEDGDRAGQLESEFAELNGWEAESDASKLIQGLGLSEDILYSQMSTLSGNEKVKVLLAQALFGNPDIIMLDEPTNHLDIDAISWLEDFLADYFGTVLVVSHDRNFLNNVCTHIVDIDYTKIKMYVGNYEFWYESSQLMQRMIKNQNKKAEEKIKELQEFINRFSANKSKSKQATARRKLLDKLTVEEMPASSRKYPFIGFNMDRELGKDVLKVNGISKTVDGVKLLNNVSFTLSRTDKVAFIGESEQAITMLFKILAEEEEPDEGSIKWGVSTSRSYFPIDNSAYFNDNDESIVDWIRKYSTSEVTDTYLRGFLGKMLFSGDEIYKPVKVLSGGEKVRCMFSRMMLFGSNVIMLDRPTNHLDLESITAVNNGLRDFKGVVIFASHDHEIVQTVANRIIEITPDGCIDRQGTYEEFLDWRRERGMKSFIE
;
A
#
# COMPACT_ATOMS: atom_id res chain seq x y z
N MET A 1 18.71 0.38 18.70
CA MET A 1 19.14 -0.81 17.90
C MET A 1 18.27 -2.01 18.25
N ILE A 2 17.75 -2.79 17.25
CA ILE A 2 16.94 -4.00 17.49
C ILE A 2 17.74 -5.24 17.06
N THR A 3 17.78 -6.26 17.91
CA THR A 3 18.40 -7.55 17.59
C THR A 3 17.34 -8.66 17.68
N VAL A 4 17.21 -9.43 16.62
CA VAL A 4 16.29 -10.56 16.49
C VAL A 4 17.13 -11.82 16.42
N SER A 5 16.90 -12.77 17.33
CA SER A 5 17.71 -13.99 17.45
C SER A 5 16.83 -15.23 17.41
N ASN A 6 17.00 -16.04 16.37
CA ASN A 6 16.33 -17.34 16.15
C ASN A 6 14.80 -17.29 16.32
N VAL A 7 14.18 -16.19 15.87
CA VAL A 7 12.74 -15.97 16.01
C VAL A 7 11.95 -16.81 15.01
N SER A 8 10.95 -17.53 15.53
CA SER A 8 9.98 -18.26 14.70
C SER A 8 8.57 -18.00 15.20
N LEU A 9 7.61 -17.96 14.29
CA LEU A 9 6.19 -17.79 14.63
C LEU A 9 5.30 -18.74 13.86
N SER A 10 4.38 -19.38 14.60
CA SER A 10 3.34 -20.26 14.06
C SER A 10 1.98 -19.91 14.66
N PHE A 11 0.95 -19.75 13.82
CA PHE A 11 -0.43 -19.56 14.25
C PHE A 11 -1.30 -20.73 13.80
N GLY A 12 -2.03 -21.35 14.74
CA GLY A 12 -2.97 -22.42 14.42
C GLY A 12 -2.35 -23.59 13.66
N GLY A 13 -1.07 -23.86 13.85
CA GLY A 13 -0.31 -24.89 13.12
C GLY A 13 0.26 -24.43 11.77
N GLN A 14 -0.06 -23.23 11.30
CA GLN A 14 0.54 -22.64 10.11
C GLN A 14 1.80 -21.86 10.48
N LEU A 15 2.94 -22.26 9.92
CA LEU A 15 4.22 -21.58 10.08
C LEU A 15 4.24 -20.31 9.22
N LEU A 16 4.43 -19.13 9.84
CA LEU A 16 4.61 -17.87 9.13
C LEU A 16 6.07 -17.64 8.75
N PHE A 17 6.98 -17.74 9.72
CA PHE A 17 8.43 -17.67 9.48
C PHE A 17 9.21 -18.44 10.54
N LYS A 18 10.43 -18.81 10.20
CA LYS A 18 11.27 -19.70 11.00
C LYS A 18 12.73 -19.27 10.98
N ASP A 19 13.39 -19.44 12.16
CA ASP A 19 14.83 -19.28 12.36
C ASP A 19 15.33 -17.92 11.83
N VAL A 20 14.67 -16.82 12.26
CA VAL A 20 14.97 -15.47 11.81
C VAL A 20 16.04 -14.84 12.68
N ASP A 21 17.16 -14.45 12.07
CA ASP A 21 18.25 -13.70 12.69
C ASP A 21 18.46 -12.39 11.93
N LEU A 22 18.15 -11.25 12.56
CA LEU A 22 18.26 -9.92 11.96
C LEU A 22 18.78 -8.91 12.96
N LYS A 23 19.40 -7.86 12.43
CA LYS A 23 19.88 -6.72 13.24
C LYS A 23 19.52 -5.42 12.53
N PHE A 24 18.81 -4.54 13.25
CA PHE A 24 18.43 -3.22 12.77
C PHE A 24 19.27 -2.18 13.50
N THR A 25 19.90 -1.29 12.73
CA THR A 25 20.84 -0.29 13.25
C THR A 25 20.37 1.12 12.96
N ASN A 26 20.75 2.08 13.78
CA ASN A 26 20.39 3.48 13.64
C ASN A 26 20.91 4.07 12.31
N GLY A 27 20.25 5.12 11.84
CA GLY A 27 20.57 5.78 10.58
C GLY A 27 20.18 4.98 9.33
N ASN A 28 19.27 3.99 9.48
CA ASN A 28 18.78 3.19 8.37
C ASN A 28 17.27 3.08 8.37
N CYS A 29 16.70 3.09 7.19
CA CYS A 29 15.30 2.79 6.94
C CYS A 29 15.15 1.40 6.31
N TYR A 30 14.33 0.56 6.94
CA TYR A 30 14.09 -0.83 6.58
C TYR A 30 12.68 -1.00 6.04
N GLY A 31 12.53 -1.21 4.73
CA GLY A 31 11.26 -1.52 4.08
C GLY A 31 10.91 -3.00 4.24
N ILE A 32 9.84 -3.31 4.94
CA ILE A 32 9.36 -4.68 5.14
C ILE A 32 8.35 -5.00 4.05
N ILE A 33 8.67 -5.96 3.20
CA ILE A 33 7.84 -6.36 2.06
C ILE A 33 7.50 -7.85 2.10
N GLY A 34 6.44 -8.23 1.41
CA GLY A 34 5.96 -9.61 1.32
C GLY A 34 4.50 -9.65 0.87
N ALA A 35 4.04 -10.81 0.40
CA ALA A 35 2.66 -11.00 -0.01
C ALA A 35 1.65 -10.68 1.12
N ASN A 36 0.40 -10.41 0.75
CA ASN A 36 -0.66 -10.27 1.75
C ASN A 36 -0.82 -11.58 2.54
N GLY A 37 -0.84 -11.46 3.88
CA GLY A 37 -0.86 -12.62 4.77
C GLY A 37 0.51 -13.27 5.04
N ALA A 38 1.62 -12.75 4.48
CA ALA A 38 2.97 -13.26 4.76
C ALA A 38 3.46 -12.99 6.20
N GLY A 39 2.75 -12.14 6.96
CA GLY A 39 3.08 -11.85 8.35
C GLY A 39 3.82 -10.53 8.57
N LYS A 40 3.76 -9.56 7.65
CA LYS A 40 4.43 -8.26 7.78
C LYS A 40 4.06 -7.51 9.06
N SER A 41 2.78 -7.18 9.24
CA SER A 41 2.28 -6.51 10.44
C SER A 41 2.46 -7.36 11.71
N THR A 42 2.39 -8.69 11.58
CA THR A 42 2.66 -9.60 12.69
C THR A 42 4.13 -9.56 13.10
N PHE A 43 5.04 -9.45 12.14
CA PHE A 43 6.47 -9.30 12.42
C PHE A 43 6.75 -7.97 13.13
N LEU A 44 6.14 -6.85 12.70
CA LEU A 44 6.22 -5.58 13.44
C LEU A 44 5.71 -5.72 14.88
N LYS A 45 4.57 -6.42 15.10
CA LYS A 45 4.01 -6.66 16.44
C LYS A 45 4.93 -7.50 17.33
N ILE A 46 5.71 -8.41 16.77
CA ILE A 46 6.75 -9.12 17.52
C ILE A 46 7.90 -8.17 17.89
N LEU A 47 8.33 -7.35 16.94
CA LEU A 47 9.42 -6.40 17.17
C LEU A 47 9.07 -5.37 18.25
N CYS A 48 7.82 -4.92 18.34
CA CYS A 48 7.37 -3.99 19.38
C CYS A 48 6.95 -4.67 20.70
N GLY A 49 7.00 -6.01 20.77
CA GLY A 49 6.66 -6.78 21.97
C GLY A 49 5.17 -6.97 22.23
N GLU A 50 4.29 -6.67 21.25
CA GLU A 50 2.84 -6.93 21.36
C GLU A 50 2.49 -8.41 21.22
N ILE A 51 3.32 -9.18 20.50
CA ILE A 51 3.16 -10.62 20.30
C ILE A 51 4.46 -11.31 20.66
N GLU A 52 4.36 -12.33 21.52
CA GLU A 52 5.50 -13.20 21.83
C GLU A 52 5.78 -14.18 20.67
N PRO A 53 7.04 -14.34 20.25
CA PRO A 53 7.39 -15.35 19.24
C PRO A 53 7.23 -16.76 19.82
N THR A 54 7.03 -17.76 18.93
CA THR A 54 6.98 -19.17 19.34
C THR A 54 8.33 -19.65 19.84
N THR A 55 9.43 -19.21 19.22
CA THR A 55 10.81 -19.45 19.64
C THR A 55 11.66 -18.21 19.36
N GLY A 56 12.80 -18.10 20.05
CA GLY A 56 13.75 -16.99 19.89
C GLY A 56 13.36 -15.77 20.73
N GLU A 57 14.08 -14.69 20.54
CA GLU A 57 13.91 -13.45 21.30
C GLU A 57 14.18 -12.21 20.45
N VAL A 58 13.54 -11.10 20.83
CA VAL A 58 13.80 -9.76 20.30
C VAL A 58 14.32 -8.90 21.44
N VAL A 59 15.47 -8.25 21.20
CA VAL A 59 16.11 -7.38 22.19
C VAL A 59 16.17 -5.96 21.63
N ILE A 60 15.56 -5.02 22.37
CA ILE A 60 15.67 -3.57 22.16
C ILE A 60 16.38 -2.98 23.38
N SER A 61 17.27 -2.01 23.17
CA SER A 61 17.91 -1.31 24.29
C SER A 61 16.83 -0.62 25.15
N LYS A 62 16.98 -0.69 26.48
CA LYS A 62 16.06 -0.03 27.41
C LYS A 62 16.10 1.49 27.35
N GLU A 63 17.17 2.03 26.79
CA GLU A 63 17.38 3.46 26.60
C GLU A 63 16.73 3.97 25.33
N ASP A 64 16.50 3.07 24.32
CA ASP A 64 15.91 3.45 23.04
C ASP A 64 14.40 3.65 23.20
N ARG A 65 13.90 4.82 22.82
CA ARG A 65 12.47 5.11 22.76
C ARG A 65 11.88 4.57 21.47
N LEU A 66 10.92 3.65 21.62
CA LEU A 66 10.17 3.05 20.51
C LEU A 66 8.86 3.79 20.28
N SER A 67 8.59 4.17 19.04
CA SER A 67 7.31 4.70 18.59
C SER A 67 6.70 3.82 17.49
N VAL A 68 5.39 3.58 17.59
CA VAL A 68 4.66 2.71 16.67
C VAL A 68 3.41 3.43 16.18
N LEU A 69 3.22 3.50 14.85
CA LEU A 69 1.98 3.99 14.27
C LEU A 69 0.84 3.00 14.57
N ARG A 70 -0.14 3.46 15.34
CA ARG A 70 -1.29 2.65 15.74
C ARG A 70 -2.42 2.78 14.74
N GLN A 71 -3.15 1.67 14.51
CA GLN A 71 -4.28 1.62 13.58
C GLN A 71 -5.63 1.93 14.25
N ASP A 72 -5.67 2.11 15.58
CA ASP A 72 -6.91 2.46 16.29
C ASP A 72 -7.13 3.99 16.23
N HIS A 73 -8.01 4.39 15.32
CA HIS A 73 -8.32 5.80 15.05
C HIS A 73 -9.20 6.46 16.12
N PHE A 74 -9.79 5.69 17.03
CA PHE A 74 -10.75 6.18 18.02
C PHE A 74 -10.20 6.24 19.45
N ALA A 75 -8.99 5.70 19.66
CA ALA A 75 -8.39 5.62 20.99
C ALA A 75 -8.15 6.99 21.67
N PHE A 76 -8.15 8.07 20.90
CA PHE A 76 -7.81 9.42 21.36
C PHE A 76 -8.94 10.43 21.17
N ASP A 77 -10.17 10.00 20.93
CA ASP A 77 -11.32 10.88 20.65
C ASP A 77 -11.65 11.89 21.77
N GLU A 78 -11.23 11.61 23.00
CA GLU A 78 -11.43 12.48 24.17
C GLU A 78 -10.35 13.59 24.31
N TYR A 79 -9.29 13.54 23.52
CA TYR A 79 -8.15 14.46 23.60
C TYR A 79 -8.16 15.48 22.47
N THR A 80 -7.44 16.57 22.66
CA THR A 80 -7.16 17.52 21.58
C THR A 80 -6.10 16.96 20.63
N VAL A 81 -6.03 17.49 19.42
CA VAL A 81 -4.99 17.14 18.44
C VAL A 81 -3.60 17.37 19.04
N LEU A 82 -3.36 18.51 19.68
CA LEU A 82 -2.08 18.84 20.30
C LEU A 82 -1.69 17.83 21.38
N GLU A 83 -2.60 17.53 22.31
CA GLU A 83 -2.36 16.53 23.35
C GLU A 83 -2.04 15.17 22.73
N THR A 84 -2.82 14.76 21.72
CA THR A 84 -2.61 13.48 21.01
C THR A 84 -1.22 13.40 20.39
N VAL A 85 -0.75 14.45 19.72
CA VAL A 85 0.59 14.47 19.12
C VAL A 85 1.68 14.39 20.21
N ILE A 86 1.56 15.21 21.28
CA ILE A 86 2.54 15.23 22.39
C ILE A 86 2.61 13.89 23.12
N MET A 87 1.50 13.14 23.20
CA MET A 87 1.46 11.77 23.77
C MET A 87 2.37 10.77 23.01
N GLY A 88 2.89 11.11 21.83
CA GLY A 88 3.98 10.39 21.18
C GLY A 88 5.24 10.31 22.04
N ASN A 89 5.46 11.30 22.91
CA ASN A 89 6.42 11.24 24.00
C ASN A 89 5.69 11.19 25.36
N LYS A 90 5.38 9.97 25.81
CA LYS A 90 4.60 9.75 27.03
C LYS A 90 5.18 10.48 28.24
N ARG A 91 6.52 10.44 28.40
CA ARG A 91 7.16 11.07 29.55
C ARG A 91 6.98 12.58 29.55
N LEU A 92 7.12 13.21 28.39
CA LEU A 92 6.87 14.65 28.25
C LEU A 92 5.43 15.01 28.60
N TYR A 93 4.46 14.24 28.07
CA TYR A 93 3.04 14.45 28.36
C TYR A 93 2.72 14.29 29.85
N GLU A 94 3.27 13.25 30.51
CA GLU A 94 3.11 13.03 31.95
C GLU A 94 3.68 14.21 32.77
N ILE A 95 4.86 14.72 32.39
CA ILE A 95 5.48 15.89 33.04
C ILE A 95 4.57 17.12 32.87
N MET A 96 4.02 17.37 31.69
CA MET A 96 3.12 18.49 31.45
C MET A 96 1.89 18.41 32.36
N LYS A 97 1.25 17.25 32.46
CA LYS A 97 0.09 17.03 33.32
C LYS A 97 0.44 17.16 34.81
N GLU A 98 1.55 16.55 35.23
CA GLU A 98 2.00 16.64 36.63
C GLU A 98 2.34 18.09 37.02
N LYS A 99 2.95 18.87 36.12
CA LYS A 99 3.20 20.30 36.33
C LYS A 99 1.91 21.09 36.48
N ASP A 100 0.92 20.88 35.57
CA ASP A 100 -0.37 21.55 35.62
C ASP A 100 -1.12 21.24 36.92
N GLU A 101 -1.13 19.98 37.35
CA GLU A 101 -1.73 19.54 38.62
C GLU A 101 -1.02 20.17 39.82
N LEU A 102 0.32 20.22 39.77
CA LEU A 102 1.14 20.73 40.86
C LEU A 102 0.94 22.23 41.03
N TYR A 103 0.92 23.00 39.93
CA TYR A 103 0.72 24.45 39.96
C TYR A 103 -0.74 24.86 40.24
N ALA A 104 -1.69 23.94 40.03
CA ALA A 104 -3.10 24.18 40.38
C ALA A 104 -3.43 23.97 41.88
N LYS A 105 -2.48 23.48 42.70
CA LYS A 105 -2.69 23.27 44.13
C LYS A 105 -2.86 24.59 44.88
N GLU A 106 -3.88 24.69 45.70
CA GLU A 106 -4.11 25.85 46.57
C GLU A 106 -3.07 25.92 47.70
N ASP A 107 -2.65 24.76 48.24
CA ASP A 107 -1.64 24.60 49.29
C ASP A 107 -0.30 24.09 48.69
N PHE A 108 0.50 25.00 48.14
CA PHE A 108 1.82 24.65 47.58
C PHE A 108 2.87 24.54 48.67
N THR A 109 3.47 23.37 48.84
CA THR A 109 4.45 23.06 49.86
C THR A 109 5.90 23.19 49.38
N GLU A 110 6.88 23.15 50.28
CA GLU A 110 8.31 23.14 49.90
C GLU A 110 8.69 21.88 49.12
N GLU A 111 8.08 20.72 49.43
CA GLU A 111 8.24 19.47 48.68
C GLU A 111 7.67 19.60 47.24
N ASP A 112 6.55 20.31 47.06
CA ASP A 112 6.01 20.62 45.76
C ASP A 112 6.93 21.52 44.94
N GLY A 113 7.67 22.44 45.61
CA GLY A 113 8.69 23.27 44.99
C GLY A 113 9.88 22.48 44.46
N ASP A 114 10.39 21.54 45.27
CA ASP A 114 11.48 20.65 44.86
C ASP A 114 11.03 19.75 43.67
N ARG A 115 9.82 19.22 43.74
CA ARG A 115 9.24 18.42 42.64
C ARG A 115 9.06 19.22 41.36
N ALA A 116 8.55 20.46 41.46
CA ALA A 116 8.43 21.37 40.33
C ALA A 116 9.80 21.63 39.68
N GLY A 117 10.84 21.88 40.46
CA GLY A 117 12.20 22.08 39.98
C GLY A 117 12.73 20.86 39.19
N GLN A 118 12.46 19.64 39.68
CA GLN A 118 12.84 18.40 38.97
C GLN A 118 12.08 18.27 37.64
N LEU A 119 10.77 18.50 37.66
CA LEU A 119 9.93 18.44 36.46
C LEU A 119 10.35 19.49 35.43
N GLU A 120 10.72 20.70 35.83
CA GLU A 120 11.22 21.74 34.92
C GLU A 120 12.55 21.32 34.26
N SER A 121 13.43 20.67 34.99
CA SER A 121 14.69 20.16 34.43
C SER A 121 14.43 19.06 33.41
N GLU A 122 13.60 18.07 33.74
CA GLU A 122 13.24 16.99 32.83
C GLU A 122 12.48 17.52 31.59
N PHE A 123 11.60 18.51 31.80
CA PHE A 123 10.86 19.16 30.72
C PHE A 123 11.78 19.87 29.72
N ALA A 124 12.80 20.57 30.24
CA ALA A 124 13.80 21.22 29.39
C ALA A 124 14.68 20.19 28.65
N GLU A 125 15.08 19.08 29.30
CA GLU A 125 15.85 17.99 28.67
C GLU A 125 15.08 17.32 27.52
N LEU A 126 13.75 17.25 27.63
CA LEU A 126 12.87 16.68 26.60
C LEU A 126 12.38 17.72 25.55
N ASN A 127 12.97 18.91 25.50
CA ASN A 127 12.58 20.03 24.63
C ASN A 127 11.10 20.44 24.76
N GLY A 128 10.55 20.35 25.98
CA GLY A 128 9.14 20.60 26.24
C GLY A 128 8.66 22.00 25.85
N TRP A 129 9.53 23.02 25.88
CA TRP A 129 9.23 24.39 25.46
C TRP A 129 8.93 24.53 23.96
N GLU A 130 9.45 23.61 23.13
CA GLU A 130 9.24 23.59 21.69
C GLU A 130 8.15 22.59 21.27
N ALA A 131 7.56 21.85 22.22
CA ALA A 131 6.62 20.76 21.94
C ALA A 131 5.42 21.17 21.08
N GLU A 132 4.82 22.34 21.36
CA GLU A 132 3.70 22.86 20.57
C GLU A 132 4.12 23.25 19.14
N SER A 133 5.27 23.92 19.01
CA SER A 133 5.82 24.30 17.71
C SER A 133 6.18 23.08 16.88
N ASP A 134 6.76 22.05 17.51
CA ASP A 134 7.12 20.81 16.81
C ASP A 134 5.88 20.00 16.43
N ALA A 135 4.86 19.96 17.28
CA ALA A 135 3.57 19.37 16.92
C ALA A 135 2.93 20.12 15.74
N SER A 136 2.95 21.45 15.74
CA SER A 136 2.44 22.28 14.64
C SER A 136 3.16 21.97 13.32
N LYS A 137 4.50 21.89 13.32
CA LYS A 137 5.30 21.55 12.12
C LYS A 137 4.92 20.18 11.55
N LEU A 138 4.74 19.16 12.42
CA LEU A 138 4.34 17.82 11.98
C LEU A 138 2.94 17.82 11.36
N ILE A 139 1.99 18.52 11.98
CA ILE A 139 0.61 18.63 11.49
C ILE A 139 0.56 19.36 10.15
N GLN A 140 1.26 20.49 10.02
CA GLN A 140 1.34 21.23 8.75
C GLN A 140 2.03 20.42 7.64
N GLY A 141 3.14 19.75 7.97
CA GLY A 141 3.85 18.88 7.03
C GLY A 141 2.99 17.75 6.49
N LEU A 142 2.06 17.23 7.30
CA LEU A 142 1.09 16.21 6.88
C LEU A 142 -0.16 16.81 6.19
N GLY A 143 -0.12 18.12 5.82
CA GLY A 143 -1.17 18.77 5.05
C GLY A 143 -2.42 19.09 5.86
N LEU A 144 -2.30 19.29 7.18
CA LEU A 144 -3.39 19.74 8.04
C LEU A 144 -3.17 21.20 8.48
N SER A 145 -4.27 21.96 8.66
CA SER A 145 -4.19 23.33 9.16
C SER A 145 -3.76 23.38 10.62
N GLU A 146 -2.93 24.36 10.99
CA GLU A 146 -2.57 24.62 12.38
C GLU A 146 -3.78 24.93 13.28
N ASP A 147 -4.85 25.47 12.72
CA ASP A 147 -6.08 25.82 13.45
C ASP A 147 -6.73 24.61 14.15
N ILE A 148 -6.45 23.38 13.68
CA ILE A 148 -7.03 22.18 14.29
C ILE A 148 -6.33 21.72 15.57
N LEU A 149 -5.16 22.27 15.92
CA LEU A 149 -4.36 21.82 17.08
C LEU A 149 -5.16 21.75 18.38
N TYR A 150 -6.05 22.70 18.58
CA TYR A 150 -6.89 22.77 19.78
C TYR A 150 -8.26 22.13 19.61
N SER A 151 -8.57 21.59 18.43
CA SER A 151 -9.80 20.85 18.18
C SER A 151 -9.74 19.47 18.81
N GLN A 152 -10.90 18.91 19.18
CA GLN A 152 -10.96 17.55 19.69
C GLN A 152 -10.83 16.54 18.55
N MET A 153 -10.12 15.44 18.80
CA MET A 153 -9.95 14.34 17.85
C MET A 153 -11.30 13.79 17.34
N SER A 154 -12.32 13.77 18.19
CA SER A 154 -13.68 13.31 17.81
C SER A 154 -14.32 14.12 16.68
N THR A 155 -13.90 15.38 16.48
CA THR A 155 -14.45 16.27 15.44
C THR A 155 -13.80 16.07 14.07
N LEU A 156 -12.66 15.36 14.01
CA LEU A 156 -11.90 15.14 12.80
C LEU A 156 -12.47 13.98 11.96
N SER A 157 -12.31 14.09 10.65
CA SER A 157 -12.58 12.99 9.74
C SER A 157 -11.60 11.81 9.95
N GLY A 158 -11.97 10.61 9.48
CA GLY A 158 -11.09 9.43 9.60
C GLY A 158 -9.70 9.63 9.00
N ASN A 159 -9.59 10.30 7.86
CA ASN A 159 -8.31 10.58 7.20
C ASN A 159 -7.45 11.57 8.01
N GLU A 160 -8.06 12.62 8.56
CA GLU A 160 -7.35 13.58 9.42
C GLU A 160 -6.84 12.92 10.70
N LYS A 161 -7.64 12.03 11.31
CA LYS A 161 -7.19 11.25 12.49
C LYS A 161 -5.95 10.43 12.19
N VAL A 162 -5.87 9.77 11.02
CA VAL A 162 -4.68 9.01 10.60
C VAL A 162 -3.45 9.89 10.52
N LYS A 163 -3.58 11.08 9.91
CA LYS A 163 -2.49 12.07 9.82
C LYS A 163 -2.02 12.52 11.20
N VAL A 164 -2.95 12.78 12.14
CA VAL A 164 -2.59 13.14 13.53
C VAL A 164 -1.88 12.00 14.25
N LEU A 165 -2.33 10.74 14.08
CA LEU A 165 -1.64 9.58 14.68
C LEU A 165 -0.26 9.34 14.08
N LEU A 166 -0.06 9.65 12.79
CA LEU A 166 1.26 9.65 12.19
C LEU A 166 2.14 10.75 12.79
N ALA A 167 1.63 11.98 12.96
CA ALA A 167 2.34 13.03 13.68
C ALA A 167 2.73 12.62 15.10
N GLN A 168 1.82 11.95 15.83
CA GLN A 168 2.09 11.37 17.15
C GLN A 168 3.26 10.36 17.10
N ALA A 169 3.28 9.47 16.09
CA ALA A 169 4.34 8.48 15.96
C ALA A 169 5.71 9.09 15.65
N LEU A 170 5.75 10.23 14.96
CA LEU A 170 6.98 10.96 14.61
C LEU A 170 7.44 11.93 15.69
N PHE A 171 6.57 12.27 16.65
CA PHE A 171 6.82 13.34 17.61
C PHE A 171 7.99 13.07 18.57
N GLY A 172 8.80 14.11 18.75
CA GLY A 172 9.90 14.12 19.73
C GLY A 172 11.09 13.23 19.34
N ASN A 173 11.28 12.89 18.07
CA ASN A 173 12.43 12.14 17.52
C ASN A 173 12.72 10.83 18.29
N PRO A 174 11.82 9.81 18.27
CA PRO A 174 12.08 8.52 18.91
C PRO A 174 13.28 7.80 18.28
N ASP A 175 14.00 6.98 19.04
CA ASP A 175 15.18 6.24 18.53
C ASP A 175 14.79 5.18 17.49
N ILE A 176 13.55 4.66 17.61
CA ILE A 176 13.01 3.63 16.74
C ILE A 176 11.58 4.01 16.33
N ILE A 177 11.32 4.06 15.04
CA ILE A 177 9.99 4.28 14.47
C ILE A 177 9.53 3.02 13.74
N MET A 178 8.31 2.58 13.99
CA MET A 178 7.65 1.49 13.28
C MET A 178 6.36 1.99 12.65
N LEU A 179 6.29 1.94 11.32
CA LEU A 179 5.15 2.41 10.53
C LEU A 179 4.54 1.26 9.73
N ASP A 180 3.26 0.99 9.94
CA ASP A 180 2.50 0.01 9.15
C ASP A 180 1.57 0.74 8.19
N GLU A 181 1.89 0.71 6.89
CA GLU A 181 1.19 1.37 5.79
C GLU A 181 0.98 2.89 6.01
N PRO A 182 2.04 3.68 6.29
CA PRO A 182 1.89 5.10 6.62
C PRO A 182 1.42 5.96 5.46
N THR A 183 1.57 5.52 4.23
CA THR A 183 1.15 6.24 3.02
C THR A 183 -0.35 6.14 2.73
N ASN A 184 -1.04 5.20 3.40
CA ASN A 184 -2.49 5.09 3.26
C ASN A 184 -3.18 6.35 3.82
N HIS A 185 -4.13 6.88 3.09
CA HIS A 185 -4.89 8.10 3.43
C HIS A 185 -4.08 9.40 3.44
N LEU A 186 -2.84 9.39 2.97
CA LEU A 186 -2.06 10.60 2.71
C LEU A 186 -2.27 11.06 1.26
N ASP A 187 -2.32 12.37 1.05
CA ASP A 187 -2.18 12.97 -0.27
C ASP A 187 -0.71 12.96 -0.70
N ILE A 188 -0.46 13.29 -1.97
CA ILE A 188 0.88 13.25 -2.56
C ILE A 188 1.85 14.17 -1.83
N ASP A 189 1.39 15.33 -1.37
CA ASP A 189 2.22 16.32 -0.68
C ASP A 189 2.64 15.81 0.70
N ALA A 190 1.71 15.22 1.45
CA ALA A 190 2.01 14.61 2.74
C ALA A 190 2.95 13.40 2.60
N ILE A 191 2.82 12.61 1.51
CA ILE A 191 3.76 11.50 1.21
C ILE A 191 5.15 12.06 0.94
N SER A 192 5.29 13.08 0.09
CA SER A 192 6.57 13.69 -0.22
C SER A 192 7.24 14.31 1.02
N TRP A 193 6.47 15.00 1.84
CA TRP A 193 6.98 15.53 3.10
C TRP A 193 7.45 14.42 4.05
N LEU A 194 6.71 13.31 4.13
CA LEU A 194 7.09 12.15 4.94
C LEU A 194 8.37 11.48 4.40
N GLU A 195 8.53 11.40 3.08
CA GLU A 195 9.76 10.91 2.44
C GLU A 195 10.97 11.74 2.86
N ASP A 196 10.88 13.07 2.76
CA ASP A 196 11.95 13.98 3.16
C ASP A 196 12.24 13.90 4.66
N PHE A 197 11.21 13.85 5.50
CA PHE A 197 11.37 13.69 6.94
C PHE A 197 12.10 12.39 7.31
N LEU A 198 11.75 11.28 6.68
CA LEU A 198 12.37 9.98 6.97
C LEU A 198 13.76 9.82 6.34
N ALA A 199 14.06 10.50 5.23
CA ALA A 199 15.38 10.50 4.61
C ALA A 199 16.44 11.15 5.50
N ASP A 200 16.06 12.19 6.23
CA ASP A 200 16.96 12.92 7.15
C ASP A 200 16.95 12.33 8.58
N TYR A 201 16.23 11.23 8.80
CA TYR A 201 16.04 10.66 10.13
C TYR A 201 17.24 9.84 10.60
N PHE A 202 17.78 10.15 11.81
CA PHE A 202 18.97 9.50 12.36
C PHE A 202 18.70 8.21 13.15
N GLY A 203 17.47 7.95 13.57
CA GLY A 203 17.06 6.75 14.27
C GLY A 203 16.97 5.52 13.38
N THR A 204 16.34 4.48 13.89
CA THR A 204 15.99 3.26 13.14
C THR A 204 14.56 3.36 12.67
N VAL A 205 14.31 3.27 11.37
CA VAL A 205 12.95 3.26 10.81
C VAL A 205 12.63 1.88 10.25
N LEU A 206 11.50 1.31 10.65
CA LEU A 206 10.93 0.12 10.04
C LEU A 206 9.58 0.49 9.44
N VAL A 207 9.43 0.28 8.14
CA VAL A 207 8.20 0.62 7.43
C VAL A 207 7.68 -0.57 6.64
N VAL A 208 6.39 -0.87 6.80
CA VAL A 208 5.63 -1.71 5.89
C VAL A 208 4.91 -0.79 4.94
N SER A 209 5.11 -0.92 3.64
CA SER A 209 4.36 -0.16 2.63
C SER A 209 4.19 -0.97 1.35
N HIS A 210 3.11 -0.69 0.64
CA HIS A 210 2.84 -1.18 -0.70
C HIS A 210 3.13 -0.10 -1.77
N ASP A 211 3.60 1.07 -1.37
CA ASP A 211 4.04 2.13 -2.27
C ASP A 211 5.53 1.94 -2.63
N ARG A 212 5.78 1.63 -3.91
CA ARG A 212 7.14 1.38 -4.40
C ARG A 212 7.99 2.63 -4.47
N ASN A 213 7.39 3.76 -4.86
CA ASN A 213 8.09 5.02 -4.96
C ASN A 213 8.57 5.44 -3.58
N PHE A 214 7.68 5.38 -2.60
CA PHE A 214 8.01 5.62 -1.20
C PHE A 214 9.15 4.70 -0.71
N LEU A 215 9.05 3.38 -0.96
CA LEU A 215 10.11 2.43 -0.57
C LEU A 215 11.44 2.71 -1.28
N ASN A 216 11.42 3.19 -2.53
CA ASN A 216 12.63 3.56 -3.26
C ASN A 216 13.30 4.80 -2.71
N ASN A 217 12.52 5.80 -2.32
CA ASN A 217 13.03 7.09 -1.87
C ASN A 217 13.55 7.04 -0.43
N VAL A 218 12.90 6.25 0.43
CA VAL A 218 13.16 6.27 1.88
C VAL A 218 14.04 5.10 2.33
N CYS A 219 13.91 3.89 1.74
CA CYS A 219 14.53 2.70 2.31
C CYS A 219 15.99 2.53 1.88
N THR A 220 16.85 2.28 2.86
CA THR A 220 18.25 1.86 2.69
C THR A 220 18.41 0.34 2.64
N HIS A 221 17.45 -0.39 3.20
CA HIS A 221 17.43 -1.85 3.27
C HIS A 221 16.01 -2.37 3.01
N ILE A 222 15.92 -3.53 2.38
CA ILE A 222 14.66 -4.25 2.18
C ILE A 222 14.68 -5.55 2.98
N VAL A 223 13.65 -5.75 3.79
CA VAL A 223 13.39 -6.96 4.58
C VAL A 223 12.28 -7.74 3.89
N ASP A 224 12.64 -8.80 3.22
CA ASP A 224 11.75 -9.62 2.39
C ASP A 224 11.22 -10.82 3.16
N ILE A 225 9.90 -10.88 3.36
CA ILE A 225 9.19 -12.01 3.99
C ILE A 225 8.62 -12.89 2.87
N ASP A 226 9.35 -13.98 2.56
CA ASP A 226 8.91 -14.97 1.57
C ASP A 226 9.43 -16.38 1.92
N TYR A 227 8.77 -17.42 1.43
CA TYR A 227 9.14 -18.83 1.67
C TYR A 227 9.28 -19.22 3.15
N THR A 228 8.45 -18.65 4.03
CA THR A 228 8.57 -18.82 5.51
C THR A 228 9.92 -18.36 6.08
N LYS A 229 10.64 -17.52 5.38
CA LYS A 229 11.92 -16.93 5.78
C LYS A 229 11.84 -15.41 5.69
N ILE A 230 12.67 -14.77 6.51
CA ILE A 230 12.86 -13.32 6.43
C ILE A 230 14.32 -13.09 6.05
N LYS A 231 14.54 -12.34 4.97
CA LYS A 231 15.88 -11.99 4.49
C LYS A 231 16.02 -10.49 4.35
N MET A 232 17.17 -9.97 4.72
CA MET A 232 17.51 -8.56 4.57
C MET A 232 18.43 -8.38 3.36
N TYR A 233 18.14 -7.35 2.57
CA TYR A 233 18.91 -6.91 1.43
C TYR A 233 19.34 -5.47 1.63
N VAL A 234 20.58 -5.14 1.31
CA VAL A 234 21.10 -3.77 1.33
C VAL A 234 20.75 -3.11 0.00
N GLY A 235 20.10 -1.97 0.05
CA GLY A 235 19.59 -1.22 -1.11
C GLY A 235 18.10 -0.95 -1.01
N ASN A 236 17.59 -0.15 -1.96
CA ASN A 236 16.17 0.20 -2.05
C ASN A 236 15.34 -0.89 -2.73
N TYR A 237 14.04 -0.62 -2.93
CA TYR A 237 13.10 -1.59 -3.52
C TYR A 237 13.49 -1.99 -4.95
N GLU A 238 13.92 -1.05 -5.80
CA GLU A 238 14.30 -1.33 -7.18
C GLU A 238 15.50 -2.27 -7.25
N PHE A 239 16.55 -2.00 -6.47
CA PHE A 239 17.73 -2.87 -6.38
C PHE A 239 17.35 -4.29 -5.91
N TRP A 240 16.49 -4.39 -4.88
CA TRP A 240 15.98 -5.67 -4.43
C TRP A 240 15.21 -6.40 -5.54
N TYR A 241 14.31 -5.69 -6.25
CA TYR A 241 13.49 -6.25 -7.31
C TYR A 241 14.33 -6.83 -8.45
N GLU A 242 15.29 -6.06 -8.96
CA GLU A 242 16.21 -6.51 -10.01
C GLU A 242 17.06 -7.71 -9.56
N SER A 243 17.62 -7.65 -8.35
CA SER A 243 18.42 -8.73 -7.76
C SER A 243 17.59 -10.01 -7.59
N SER A 244 16.35 -9.90 -7.13
CA SER A 244 15.45 -11.06 -6.94
C SER A 244 15.06 -11.69 -8.27
N GLN A 245 14.77 -10.89 -9.30
CA GLN A 245 14.48 -11.35 -10.67
C GLN A 245 15.67 -12.08 -11.28
N LEU A 246 16.87 -11.53 -11.13
CA LEU A 246 18.10 -12.16 -11.60
C LEU A 246 18.33 -13.51 -10.92
N MET A 247 18.20 -13.57 -9.60
CA MET A 247 18.36 -14.80 -8.82
C MET A 247 17.35 -15.87 -9.24
N GLN A 248 16.08 -15.52 -9.42
CA GLN A 248 15.05 -16.45 -9.91
C GLN A 248 15.39 -17.00 -11.30
N ARG A 249 15.85 -16.15 -12.22
CA ARG A 249 16.30 -16.58 -13.57
C ARG A 249 17.49 -17.53 -13.49
N MET A 250 18.46 -17.25 -12.62
CA MET A 250 19.63 -18.10 -12.41
C MET A 250 19.22 -19.49 -11.89
N ILE A 251 18.38 -19.55 -10.84
CA ILE A 251 17.89 -20.81 -10.26
C ILE A 251 17.11 -21.60 -11.30
N LYS A 252 16.19 -20.95 -12.04
CA LYS A 252 15.41 -21.61 -13.11
C LYS A 252 16.31 -22.20 -14.19
N ASN A 253 17.36 -21.48 -14.60
CA ASN A 253 18.32 -21.99 -15.59
C ASN A 253 19.17 -23.13 -15.04
N GLN A 254 19.57 -23.08 -13.77
CA GLN A 254 20.30 -24.18 -13.12
C GLN A 254 19.43 -25.44 -13.00
N ASN A 255 18.17 -25.28 -12.56
CA ASN A 255 17.22 -26.39 -12.46
C ASN A 255 16.96 -27.03 -13.82
N LYS A 256 16.75 -26.23 -14.88
CA LYS A 256 16.58 -26.74 -16.24
C LYS A 256 17.78 -27.57 -16.69
N LYS A 257 19.00 -27.08 -16.46
CA LYS A 257 20.23 -27.83 -16.77
C LYS A 257 20.37 -29.12 -15.94
N ALA A 258 19.98 -29.07 -14.66
CA ALA A 258 19.99 -30.23 -13.78
C ALA A 258 18.96 -31.28 -14.23
N GLU A 259 17.72 -30.88 -14.59
CA GLU A 259 16.67 -31.75 -15.12
C GLU A 259 17.10 -32.42 -16.44
N GLU A 260 17.67 -31.67 -17.39
CA GLU A 260 18.19 -32.19 -18.63
C GLU A 260 19.28 -33.24 -18.35
N LYS A 261 20.18 -32.97 -17.40
CA LYS A 261 21.24 -33.89 -17.00
C LYS A 261 20.70 -35.15 -16.30
N ILE A 262 19.73 -35.00 -15.43
CA ILE A 262 19.03 -36.11 -14.77
C ILE A 262 18.39 -37.02 -15.83
N LYS A 263 17.69 -36.42 -16.80
CA LYS A 263 17.04 -37.15 -17.90
C LYS A 263 18.07 -37.94 -18.74
N GLU A 264 19.17 -37.30 -19.16
CA GLU A 264 20.27 -37.99 -19.87
C GLU A 264 20.84 -39.18 -19.08
N LEU A 265 21.07 -38.99 -17.77
CA LEU A 265 21.62 -40.03 -16.90
C LEU A 265 20.62 -41.18 -16.71
N GLN A 266 19.33 -40.89 -16.52
CA GLN A 266 18.27 -41.90 -16.42
C GLN A 266 18.12 -42.70 -17.71
N GLU A 267 18.10 -42.06 -18.88
CA GLU A 267 18.02 -42.74 -20.17
C GLU A 267 19.23 -43.67 -20.38
N PHE A 268 20.44 -43.21 -20.03
CA PHE A 268 21.62 -44.02 -20.11
C PHE A 268 21.58 -45.21 -19.15
N ILE A 269 21.18 -45.02 -17.90
CA ILE A 269 21.05 -46.08 -16.90
C ILE A 269 20.03 -47.12 -17.38
N ASN A 270 18.87 -46.69 -17.87
CA ASN A 270 17.81 -47.57 -18.37
C ASN A 270 18.29 -48.40 -19.57
N ARG A 271 19.03 -47.79 -20.52
CA ARG A 271 19.52 -48.46 -21.73
C ARG A 271 20.61 -49.48 -21.44
N PHE A 272 21.48 -49.27 -20.44
CA PHE A 272 22.68 -50.06 -20.20
C PHE A 272 22.71 -50.80 -18.86
N SER A 273 21.67 -50.74 -18.04
CA SER A 273 21.58 -51.42 -16.74
C SER A 273 21.70 -52.96 -16.86
N ALA A 274 21.17 -53.55 -17.93
CA ALA A 274 21.21 -55.01 -18.20
C ALA A 274 22.48 -55.47 -18.90
N ASN A 275 23.37 -54.56 -19.34
CA ASN A 275 24.56 -54.93 -20.12
C ASN A 275 25.79 -55.10 -19.21
N LYS A 276 26.27 -56.34 -19.07
CA LYS A 276 27.40 -56.72 -18.19
C LYS A 276 28.67 -55.89 -18.43
N SER A 277 28.99 -55.56 -19.69
CA SER A 277 30.22 -54.79 -20.03
C SER A 277 30.15 -53.31 -19.63
N LYS A 278 28.93 -52.73 -19.53
CA LYS A 278 28.70 -51.33 -19.19
C LYS A 278 28.12 -51.10 -17.77
N SER A 279 27.93 -52.19 -17.01
CA SER A 279 27.36 -52.17 -15.65
C SER A 279 28.12 -51.22 -14.69
N LYS A 280 29.48 -51.22 -14.74
CA LYS A 280 30.30 -50.31 -13.93
C LYS A 280 30.04 -48.82 -14.28
N GLN A 281 29.84 -48.50 -15.56
CA GLN A 281 29.53 -47.14 -16.01
C GLN A 281 28.11 -46.72 -15.60
N ALA A 282 27.13 -47.65 -15.67
CA ALA A 282 25.77 -47.40 -15.20
C ALA A 282 25.73 -47.13 -13.68
N THR A 283 26.53 -47.91 -12.89
CA THR A 283 26.65 -47.69 -11.44
C THR A 283 27.31 -46.36 -11.10
N ALA A 284 28.35 -45.94 -11.82
CA ALA A 284 28.99 -44.64 -11.62
C ALA A 284 28.03 -43.47 -11.93
N ARG A 285 27.23 -43.61 -13.00
CA ARG A 285 26.22 -42.61 -13.36
C ARG A 285 25.02 -42.57 -12.40
N ARG A 286 24.65 -43.71 -11.79
CA ARG A 286 23.66 -43.77 -10.73
C ARG A 286 24.13 -42.97 -9.49
N LYS A 287 25.38 -43.13 -9.08
CA LYS A 287 25.99 -42.34 -8.00
C LYS A 287 26.07 -40.84 -8.34
N LEU A 288 26.22 -40.49 -9.61
CA LEU A 288 26.18 -39.09 -10.06
C LEU A 288 24.74 -38.54 -10.03
N LEU A 289 23.75 -39.35 -10.43
CA LEU A 289 22.33 -39.04 -10.36
C LEU A 289 21.89 -38.76 -8.90
N ASP A 290 22.33 -39.62 -7.96
CA ASP A 290 22.02 -39.49 -6.53
C ASP A 290 22.63 -38.22 -5.90
N LYS A 291 23.63 -37.60 -6.54
CA LYS A 291 24.26 -36.34 -6.12
C LYS A 291 23.66 -35.10 -6.79
N LEU A 292 22.92 -35.28 -7.89
CA LEU A 292 22.26 -34.19 -8.57
C LEU A 292 20.94 -33.89 -7.83
N THR A 293 20.96 -32.88 -7.00
CA THR A 293 19.75 -32.29 -6.42
C THR A 293 19.25 -31.22 -7.35
N VAL A 294 17.99 -31.30 -7.77
CA VAL A 294 17.23 -30.13 -8.25
C VAL A 294 16.92 -29.37 -6.99
N GLU A 295 17.39 -28.15 -6.89
CA GLU A 295 16.92 -27.26 -5.81
C GLU A 295 15.41 -27.12 -5.99
N GLU A 296 14.64 -27.73 -5.10
CA GLU A 296 13.22 -27.45 -5.00
C GLU A 296 13.11 -25.96 -4.69
N MET A 297 12.69 -25.17 -5.69
CA MET A 297 12.23 -23.82 -5.40
C MET A 297 10.97 -23.98 -4.56
N PRO A 298 10.98 -23.61 -3.28
CA PRO A 298 9.75 -23.54 -2.53
C PRO A 298 8.80 -22.61 -3.31
N ALA A 299 7.52 -22.91 -3.35
CA ALA A 299 6.57 -22.05 -4.03
C ALA A 299 6.57 -20.68 -3.33
N SER A 300 6.94 -19.63 -4.05
CA SER A 300 6.86 -18.28 -3.52
C SER A 300 5.43 -17.99 -3.06
N SER A 301 5.29 -17.33 -1.93
CA SER A 301 3.99 -16.80 -1.49
C SER A 301 3.48 -15.69 -2.41
N ARG A 302 4.38 -15.10 -3.21
CA ARG A 302 4.07 -14.06 -4.17
C ARG A 302 3.40 -14.64 -5.40
N LYS A 303 2.14 -14.29 -5.58
CA LYS A 303 1.35 -14.69 -6.74
C LYS A 303 0.81 -13.44 -7.41
N TYR A 304 1.00 -13.35 -8.72
CA TYR A 304 0.49 -12.25 -9.54
C TYR A 304 -0.88 -12.64 -10.08
N PRO A 305 -1.96 -11.89 -9.76
CA PRO A 305 -3.22 -12.09 -10.44
C PRO A 305 -3.08 -11.72 -11.92
N PHE A 306 -3.80 -12.39 -12.78
CA PHE A 306 -3.85 -12.02 -14.19
C PHE A 306 -4.87 -10.90 -14.39
N ILE A 307 -4.41 -9.69 -14.65
CA ILE A 307 -5.27 -8.56 -14.98
C ILE A 307 -5.00 -8.17 -16.44
N GLY A 308 -6.02 -8.36 -17.31
CA GLY A 308 -5.94 -8.05 -18.71
C GLY A 308 -7.32 -7.67 -19.25
N PHE A 309 -7.47 -6.42 -19.64
CA PHE A 309 -8.74 -5.88 -20.13
C PHE A 309 -8.84 -6.04 -21.65
N ASN A 310 -9.97 -6.54 -22.12
CA ASN A 310 -10.31 -6.63 -23.52
C ASN A 310 -11.57 -5.81 -23.80
N MET A 311 -11.69 -5.29 -25.02
CA MET A 311 -12.87 -4.57 -25.46
C MET A 311 -13.72 -5.49 -26.36
N ASP A 312 -15.01 -5.60 -26.08
CA ASP A 312 -15.96 -6.31 -26.94
C ASP A 312 -16.34 -5.48 -28.16
N ARG A 313 -16.19 -4.15 -28.06
CA ARG A 313 -16.54 -3.20 -29.12
C ARG A 313 -15.49 -2.10 -29.26
N GLU A 314 -15.16 -1.74 -30.51
CA GLU A 314 -14.26 -0.61 -30.77
C GLU A 314 -14.91 0.73 -30.44
N LEU A 315 -14.08 1.67 -29.95
CA LEU A 315 -14.47 3.05 -29.66
C LEU A 315 -14.65 3.87 -30.94
N GLY A 316 -15.70 4.67 -30.95
CA GLY A 316 -15.87 5.73 -31.93
C GLY A 316 -14.92 6.91 -31.71
N LYS A 317 -15.04 7.95 -32.52
CA LYS A 317 -14.21 9.15 -32.42
C LYS A 317 -14.53 9.97 -31.18
N ASP A 318 -15.81 10.14 -30.87
CA ASP A 318 -16.29 10.90 -29.73
C ASP A 318 -16.56 9.92 -28.58
N VAL A 319 -15.78 10.04 -27.49
CA VAL A 319 -15.89 9.15 -26.32
C VAL A 319 -16.69 9.80 -25.20
N LEU A 320 -16.27 10.99 -24.78
CA LEU A 320 -16.92 11.72 -23.68
C LEU A 320 -16.76 13.22 -23.90
N LYS A 321 -17.83 13.96 -23.65
CA LYS A 321 -17.81 15.42 -23.56
C LYS A 321 -18.48 15.87 -22.28
N VAL A 322 -17.73 16.60 -21.46
CA VAL A 322 -18.15 17.21 -20.19
C VAL A 322 -18.14 18.71 -20.37
N ASN A 323 -19.25 19.37 -20.04
CA ASN A 323 -19.40 20.81 -20.19
C ASN A 323 -19.93 21.42 -18.89
N GLY A 324 -19.12 22.25 -18.24
CA GLY A 324 -19.51 23.12 -17.16
C GLY A 324 -20.09 22.42 -15.92
N ILE A 325 -19.60 21.24 -15.57
CA ILE A 325 -20.10 20.49 -14.42
C ILE A 325 -19.79 21.23 -13.13
N SER A 326 -20.85 21.50 -12.35
CA SER A 326 -20.77 22.03 -10.99
C SER A 326 -21.59 21.16 -10.04
N LYS A 327 -21.09 20.94 -8.81
CA LYS A 327 -21.77 20.16 -7.77
C LYS A 327 -21.45 20.70 -6.40
N THR A 328 -22.49 20.89 -5.58
CA THR A 328 -22.40 21.31 -4.19
C THR A 328 -22.97 20.20 -3.30
N VAL A 329 -22.25 19.84 -2.23
CA VAL A 329 -22.69 18.84 -1.25
C VAL A 329 -22.55 19.45 0.14
N ASP A 330 -23.60 19.38 0.95
CA ASP A 330 -23.66 19.92 2.33
C ASP A 330 -23.19 21.39 2.44
N GLY A 331 -23.47 22.19 1.41
CA GLY A 331 -23.09 23.61 1.34
C GLY A 331 -21.65 23.87 0.88
N VAL A 332 -20.85 22.83 0.63
CA VAL A 332 -19.50 22.92 0.08
C VAL A 332 -19.54 22.68 -1.42
N LYS A 333 -19.00 23.60 -2.21
CA LYS A 333 -18.91 23.46 -3.67
C LYS A 333 -17.71 22.57 -4.01
N LEU A 334 -17.98 21.30 -4.32
CA LEU A 334 -16.93 20.30 -4.65
C LEU A 334 -16.42 20.45 -6.08
N LEU A 335 -17.32 20.69 -7.05
CA LEU A 335 -16.98 20.87 -8.46
C LEU A 335 -17.49 22.23 -8.95
N ASN A 336 -16.66 22.94 -9.70
CA ASN A 336 -16.95 24.27 -10.21
C ASN A 336 -16.59 24.37 -11.69
N ASN A 337 -17.59 24.39 -12.57
CA ASN A 337 -17.45 24.60 -14.02
C ASN A 337 -16.40 23.68 -14.69
N VAL A 338 -16.36 22.43 -14.33
CA VAL A 338 -15.41 21.44 -14.88
C VAL A 338 -15.80 21.08 -16.31
N SER A 339 -14.87 21.24 -17.26
CA SER A 339 -15.10 20.98 -18.68
C SER A 339 -13.90 20.31 -19.34
N PHE A 340 -14.13 19.19 -20.01
CA PHE A 340 -13.10 18.48 -20.78
C PHE A 340 -13.75 17.54 -21.82
N THR A 341 -12.94 17.04 -22.77
CA THR A 341 -13.41 16.10 -23.80
C THR A 341 -12.40 14.97 -23.92
N LEU A 342 -12.84 13.72 -23.97
CA LEU A 342 -11.98 12.55 -24.11
C LEU A 342 -12.01 11.96 -25.51
N SER A 343 -10.83 11.56 -25.98
CA SER A 343 -10.56 10.88 -27.23
C SER A 343 -10.32 9.38 -26.99
N ARG A 344 -10.36 8.58 -28.05
CA ARG A 344 -10.26 7.11 -27.96
C ARG A 344 -8.92 6.55 -27.47
N THR A 345 -7.89 7.38 -27.35
CA THR A 345 -6.54 6.97 -26.90
C THR A 345 -6.17 7.54 -25.55
N ASP A 346 -7.09 8.26 -24.90
CA ASP A 346 -6.81 8.96 -23.67
C ASP A 346 -6.75 7.99 -22.48
N LYS A 347 -5.69 8.10 -21.73
CA LYS A 347 -5.53 7.51 -20.40
C LYS A 347 -5.34 8.64 -19.43
N VAL A 348 -6.42 9.02 -18.75
CA VAL A 348 -6.50 10.24 -17.96
C VAL A 348 -6.39 9.92 -16.49
N ALA A 349 -5.40 10.52 -15.83
CA ALA A 349 -5.35 10.56 -14.38
C ALA A 349 -5.99 11.86 -13.88
N PHE A 350 -6.94 11.72 -12.95
CA PHE A 350 -7.51 12.84 -12.21
C PHE A 350 -6.76 13.00 -10.89
N ILE A 351 -6.32 14.23 -10.64
CA ILE A 351 -5.62 14.63 -9.42
C ILE A 351 -6.29 15.89 -8.86
N GLY A 352 -6.02 16.25 -7.61
CA GLY A 352 -6.55 17.45 -6.98
C GLY A 352 -6.49 17.38 -5.46
N GLU A 353 -6.59 18.52 -4.79
CA GLU A 353 -6.55 18.64 -3.34
C GLU A 353 -7.75 17.95 -2.65
N SER A 354 -8.92 17.96 -3.29
CA SER A 354 -10.14 17.38 -2.72
C SER A 354 -10.42 15.99 -3.32
N GLU A 355 -10.14 14.96 -2.54
CA GLU A 355 -10.52 13.59 -2.88
C GLU A 355 -12.03 13.42 -3.08
N GLN A 356 -12.83 14.11 -2.27
CA GLN A 356 -14.29 14.09 -2.38
C GLN A 356 -14.76 14.66 -3.71
N ALA A 357 -14.09 15.73 -4.22
CA ALA A 357 -14.39 16.30 -5.52
C ALA A 357 -14.13 15.30 -6.66
N ILE A 358 -13.01 14.59 -6.60
CA ILE A 358 -12.65 13.58 -7.60
C ILE A 358 -13.66 12.42 -7.56
N THR A 359 -13.95 11.86 -6.40
CA THR A 359 -14.95 10.80 -6.24
C THR A 359 -16.33 11.24 -6.72
N MET A 360 -16.75 12.49 -6.42
CA MET A 360 -18.00 13.04 -6.90
C MET A 360 -18.04 13.13 -8.44
N LEU A 361 -16.95 13.57 -9.06
CA LEU A 361 -16.84 13.59 -10.52
C LEU A 361 -16.98 12.17 -11.09
N PHE A 362 -16.34 11.15 -10.50
CA PHE A 362 -16.49 9.76 -10.95
C PHE A 362 -17.93 9.25 -10.83
N LYS A 363 -18.63 9.55 -9.73
CA LYS A 363 -20.06 9.19 -9.57
C LYS A 363 -20.93 9.86 -10.62
N ILE A 364 -20.67 11.13 -10.94
CA ILE A 364 -21.39 11.86 -12.00
C ILE A 364 -21.07 11.23 -13.37
N LEU A 365 -19.82 10.90 -13.67
CA LEU A 365 -19.43 10.22 -14.91
C LEU A 365 -20.03 8.81 -15.03
N ALA A 366 -20.19 8.12 -13.90
CA ALA A 366 -20.85 6.81 -13.84
C ALA A 366 -22.39 6.90 -13.94
N GLU A 367 -22.97 8.11 -13.93
CA GLU A 367 -24.41 8.38 -13.88
C GLU A 367 -25.08 7.86 -12.60
N GLU A 368 -24.31 7.77 -11.50
CA GLU A 368 -24.81 7.45 -10.16
C GLU A 368 -25.28 8.71 -9.41
N GLU A 369 -24.78 9.89 -9.83
CA GLU A 369 -25.16 11.21 -9.29
C GLU A 369 -25.42 12.19 -10.42
N GLU A 370 -26.36 13.12 -10.22
CA GLU A 370 -26.65 14.20 -11.16
C GLU A 370 -25.84 15.47 -10.79
N PRO A 371 -25.26 16.18 -11.77
CA PRO A 371 -24.66 17.49 -11.51
C PRO A 371 -25.73 18.54 -11.22
N ASP A 372 -25.37 19.57 -10.44
CA ASP A 372 -26.27 20.72 -10.22
C ASP A 372 -26.34 21.61 -11.46
N GLU A 373 -25.22 21.74 -12.18
CA GLU A 373 -25.12 22.50 -13.43
C GLU A 373 -24.24 21.74 -14.43
N GLY A 374 -24.44 22.03 -15.71
CA GLY A 374 -23.66 21.48 -16.79
C GLY A 374 -24.28 20.24 -17.45
N SER A 375 -23.49 19.53 -18.25
CA SER A 375 -23.97 18.35 -18.96
C SER A 375 -22.85 17.38 -19.31
N ILE A 376 -23.21 16.09 -19.37
CA ILE A 376 -22.34 15.00 -19.80
C ILE A 376 -22.92 14.36 -21.04
N LYS A 377 -22.07 14.09 -22.00
CA LYS A 377 -22.49 13.36 -23.22
C LYS A 377 -21.48 12.26 -23.54
N TRP A 378 -21.87 11.02 -23.34
CA TRP A 378 -21.13 9.85 -23.78
C TRP A 378 -21.34 9.54 -25.25
N GLY A 379 -20.31 9.03 -25.93
CA GLY A 379 -20.40 8.57 -27.30
C GLY A 379 -21.28 7.33 -27.44
N VAL A 380 -21.97 7.18 -28.56
CA VAL A 380 -22.91 6.08 -28.81
C VAL A 380 -22.26 4.69 -28.79
N SER A 381 -20.95 4.61 -29.05
CA SER A 381 -20.19 3.35 -29.07
C SER A 381 -19.53 3.03 -27.70
N THR A 382 -19.68 3.87 -26.69
CA THR A 382 -19.04 3.66 -25.39
C THR A 382 -19.79 2.61 -24.58
N SER A 383 -19.01 1.71 -23.99
CA SER A 383 -19.43 0.81 -22.90
C SER A 383 -18.52 1.07 -21.70
N ARG A 384 -19.09 1.18 -20.52
CA ARG A 384 -18.39 1.70 -19.31
C ARG A 384 -18.36 0.66 -18.21
N SER A 385 -17.22 0.54 -17.53
CA SER A 385 -17.09 -0.16 -16.26
C SER A 385 -16.54 0.80 -15.21
N TYR A 386 -17.18 0.83 -14.05
CA TYR A 386 -16.78 1.66 -12.93
C TYR A 386 -16.34 0.83 -11.73
N PHE A 387 -15.19 1.19 -11.19
CA PHE A 387 -14.63 0.70 -9.93
C PHE A 387 -14.73 1.85 -8.91
N PRO A 388 -15.72 1.84 -8.01
CA PRO A 388 -15.86 2.86 -6.98
C PRO A 388 -14.85 2.65 -5.84
N ILE A 389 -14.53 3.73 -5.12
CA ILE A 389 -13.72 3.65 -3.91
C ILE A 389 -14.38 2.80 -2.82
N ASP A 390 -15.69 2.97 -2.63
CA ASP A 390 -16.51 2.09 -1.78
C ASP A 390 -17.25 1.08 -2.66
N ASN A 391 -16.80 -0.16 -2.59
CA ASN A 391 -17.40 -1.27 -3.32
C ASN A 391 -18.31 -2.15 -2.44
N SER A 392 -18.60 -1.74 -1.22
CA SER A 392 -19.39 -2.51 -0.24
C SER A 392 -20.80 -2.86 -0.74
N ALA A 393 -21.41 -1.99 -1.55
CA ALA A 393 -22.73 -2.22 -2.15
C ALA A 393 -22.79 -3.48 -3.04
N TYR A 394 -21.67 -3.94 -3.58
CA TYR A 394 -21.60 -5.16 -4.41
C TYR A 394 -21.50 -6.44 -3.59
N PHE A 395 -21.10 -6.35 -2.33
CA PHE A 395 -20.70 -7.50 -1.49
C PHE A 395 -21.52 -7.65 -0.20
N ASN A 396 -21.96 -6.54 0.41
CA ASN A 396 -22.68 -6.59 1.68
C ASN A 396 -24.02 -7.28 1.51
N ASP A 397 -24.41 -8.06 2.51
CA ASP A 397 -25.67 -8.84 2.57
C ASP A 397 -25.88 -9.80 1.38
N ASN A 398 -24.81 -10.16 0.68
CA ASN A 398 -24.85 -11.04 -0.48
C ASN A 398 -24.27 -12.42 -0.13
N ASP A 399 -25.10 -13.43 -0.08
CA ASP A 399 -24.75 -14.83 0.23
C ASP A 399 -24.33 -15.66 -0.99
N GLU A 400 -24.28 -15.04 -2.18
CA GLU A 400 -23.90 -15.75 -3.39
C GLU A 400 -22.43 -16.18 -3.36
N SER A 401 -22.15 -17.32 -3.99
CA SER A 401 -20.78 -17.73 -4.21
C SER A 401 -20.06 -16.80 -5.20
N ILE A 402 -18.71 -16.71 -5.09
CA ILE A 402 -17.92 -15.90 -6.04
C ILE A 402 -18.22 -16.29 -7.48
N VAL A 403 -18.32 -17.59 -7.78
CA VAL A 403 -18.56 -18.08 -9.16
C VAL A 403 -19.93 -17.70 -9.67
N ASP A 404 -20.97 -17.71 -8.84
CA ASP A 404 -22.32 -17.32 -9.24
C ASP A 404 -22.45 -15.80 -9.37
N TRP A 405 -21.82 -15.07 -8.44
CA TRP A 405 -21.77 -13.62 -8.47
C TRP A 405 -21.12 -13.10 -9.76
N ILE A 406 -19.95 -13.67 -10.15
CA ILE A 406 -19.22 -13.18 -11.33
C ILE A 406 -19.90 -13.57 -12.65
N ARG A 407 -20.64 -14.70 -12.67
CA ARG A 407 -21.40 -15.17 -13.85
C ARG A 407 -22.37 -14.12 -14.36
N LYS A 408 -22.98 -13.33 -13.47
CA LYS A 408 -23.94 -12.26 -13.82
C LYS A 408 -23.37 -11.17 -14.71
N TYR A 409 -22.05 -11.00 -14.68
CA TYR A 409 -21.34 -9.93 -15.39
C TYR A 409 -20.71 -10.41 -16.71
N SER A 410 -20.88 -11.67 -17.05
CA SER A 410 -20.42 -12.16 -18.35
C SER A 410 -21.38 -11.78 -19.47
N THR A 411 -20.85 -11.22 -20.54
CA THR A 411 -21.62 -10.83 -21.76
C THR A 411 -21.98 -12.00 -22.66
N SER A 412 -21.38 -13.18 -22.41
CA SER A 412 -21.61 -14.41 -23.18
C SER A 412 -21.97 -15.58 -22.27
N GLU A 413 -22.63 -16.61 -22.80
CA GLU A 413 -22.82 -17.87 -22.09
C GLU A 413 -21.44 -18.53 -21.83
N VAL A 414 -20.95 -18.42 -20.60
CA VAL A 414 -19.67 -19.00 -20.16
C VAL A 414 -19.91 -20.30 -19.41
N THR A 415 -19.07 -21.28 -19.69
CA THR A 415 -19.10 -22.57 -18.97
C THR A 415 -18.50 -22.41 -17.59
N ASP A 416 -18.94 -23.25 -16.63
CA ASP A 416 -18.34 -23.32 -15.29
C ASP A 416 -16.83 -23.55 -15.33
N THR A 417 -16.36 -24.37 -16.26
CA THR A 417 -14.93 -24.65 -16.43
C THR A 417 -14.16 -23.38 -16.79
N TYR A 418 -14.73 -22.51 -17.64
CA TYR A 418 -14.12 -21.24 -18.00
C TYR A 418 -14.06 -20.31 -16.79
N LEU A 419 -15.17 -20.13 -16.05
CA LEU A 419 -15.21 -19.27 -14.88
C LEU A 419 -14.24 -19.73 -13.77
N ARG A 420 -14.15 -21.03 -13.51
CA ARG A 420 -13.17 -21.61 -12.57
C ARG A 420 -11.73 -21.33 -13.00
N GLY A 421 -11.44 -21.52 -14.28
CA GLY A 421 -10.10 -21.22 -14.82
C GLY A 421 -9.78 -19.73 -14.76
N PHE A 422 -10.78 -18.87 -15.02
CA PHE A 422 -10.66 -17.42 -14.93
C PHE A 422 -10.42 -16.96 -13.48
N LEU A 423 -11.22 -17.44 -12.52
CA LEU A 423 -11.05 -17.14 -11.10
C LEU A 423 -9.71 -17.69 -10.57
N GLY A 424 -9.27 -18.84 -11.07
CA GLY A 424 -7.94 -19.39 -10.74
C GLY A 424 -6.80 -18.46 -11.16
N LYS A 425 -6.89 -17.80 -12.32
CA LYS A 425 -5.95 -16.75 -12.73
C LYS A 425 -5.99 -15.50 -11.84
N MET A 426 -7.12 -15.24 -11.19
CA MET A 426 -7.32 -14.17 -10.21
C MET A 426 -6.98 -14.61 -8.78
N LEU A 427 -6.27 -15.74 -8.65
CA LEU A 427 -5.79 -16.31 -7.37
C LEU A 427 -6.89 -16.82 -6.43
N PHE A 428 -8.07 -17.15 -6.95
CA PHE A 428 -9.06 -17.91 -6.22
C PHE A 428 -8.89 -19.40 -6.53
N SER A 429 -8.48 -20.20 -5.55
CA SER A 429 -8.11 -21.60 -5.74
C SER A 429 -9.06 -22.57 -5.04
N GLY A 430 -9.26 -23.75 -5.64
CA GLY A 430 -10.03 -24.85 -5.04
C GLY A 430 -11.44 -24.45 -4.63
N ASP A 431 -11.76 -24.65 -3.36
CA ASP A 431 -13.10 -24.37 -2.79
C ASP A 431 -13.34 -22.88 -2.48
N GLU A 432 -12.34 -22.02 -2.60
CA GLU A 432 -12.49 -20.59 -2.35
C GLU A 432 -13.52 -19.94 -3.26
N ILE A 433 -13.66 -20.42 -4.49
CA ILE A 433 -14.63 -19.90 -5.48
C ILE A 433 -16.10 -20.07 -5.02
N TYR A 434 -16.35 -20.93 -4.04
CA TYR A 434 -17.67 -21.16 -3.46
C TYR A 434 -17.92 -20.37 -2.18
N LYS A 435 -16.95 -19.60 -1.70
CA LYS A 435 -17.16 -18.70 -0.55
C LYS A 435 -18.22 -17.66 -0.88
N PRO A 436 -19.12 -17.32 0.06
CA PRO A 436 -20.02 -16.18 -0.09
C PRO A 436 -19.24 -14.87 -0.26
N VAL A 437 -19.68 -14.02 -1.19
CA VAL A 437 -18.95 -12.77 -1.47
C VAL A 437 -18.92 -11.79 -0.29
N LYS A 438 -19.86 -11.87 0.64
CA LYS A 438 -19.90 -11.04 1.87
C LYS A 438 -18.74 -11.27 2.84
N VAL A 439 -18.11 -12.46 2.82
CA VAL A 439 -17.03 -12.81 3.76
C VAL A 439 -15.63 -12.56 3.19
N LEU A 440 -15.55 -11.97 2.01
CA LEU A 440 -14.27 -11.70 1.33
C LEU A 440 -13.47 -10.61 2.05
N SER A 441 -12.16 -10.80 2.12
CA SER A 441 -11.22 -9.75 2.54
C SER A 441 -11.19 -8.59 1.54
N GLY A 442 -10.66 -7.43 1.95
CA GLY A 442 -10.54 -6.26 1.08
C GLY A 442 -9.85 -6.56 -0.26
N GLY A 443 -8.69 -7.22 -0.23
CA GLY A 443 -7.97 -7.61 -1.45
C GLY A 443 -8.73 -8.64 -2.32
N GLU A 444 -9.48 -9.59 -1.72
CA GLU A 444 -10.34 -10.51 -2.46
C GLU A 444 -11.51 -9.77 -3.13
N LYS A 445 -12.15 -8.82 -2.45
CA LYS A 445 -13.20 -7.95 -3.03
C LYS A 445 -12.67 -7.17 -4.22
N VAL A 446 -11.50 -6.56 -4.11
CA VAL A 446 -10.86 -5.82 -5.21
C VAL A 446 -10.57 -6.75 -6.40
N ARG A 447 -10.02 -7.97 -6.17
CA ARG A 447 -9.82 -8.95 -7.25
C ARG A 447 -11.15 -9.39 -7.91
N CYS A 448 -12.23 -9.54 -7.15
CA CYS A 448 -13.56 -9.79 -7.70
C CYS A 448 -14.05 -8.63 -8.58
N MET A 449 -13.86 -7.37 -8.15
CA MET A 449 -14.23 -6.20 -8.93
C MET A 449 -13.46 -6.12 -10.25
N PHE A 450 -12.14 -6.36 -10.25
CA PHE A 450 -11.37 -6.45 -11.50
C PHE A 450 -11.85 -7.60 -12.39
N SER A 451 -12.17 -8.75 -11.79
CA SER A 451 -12.72 -9.89 -12.51
C SER A 451 -14.03 -9.53 -13.23
N ARG A 452 -14.93 -8.82 -12.54
CA ARG A 452 -16.17 -8.28 -13.10
C ARG A 452 -15.90 -7.36 -14.30
N MET A 453 -14.98 -6.41 -14.13
CA MET A 453 -14.65 -5.45 -15.19
C MET A 453 -14.05 -6.11 -16.43
N MET A 454 -13.18 -7.12 -16.24
CA MET A 454 -12.58 -7.87 -17.34
C MET A 454 -13.63 -8.70 -18.12
N LEU A 455 -14.60 -9.31 -17.42
CA LEU A 455 -15.65 -10.11 -18.06
C LEU A 455 -16.70 -9.26 -18.77
N PHE A 456 -16.92 -8.03 -18.33
CA PHE A 456 -17.86 -7.12 -18.95
C PHE A 456 -17.39 -6.58 -20.31
N GLY A 457 -16.07 -6.60 -20.59
CA GLY A 457 -15.51 -6.23 -21.89
C GLY A 457 -15.71 -4.77 -22.29
N SER A 458 -15.74 -3.85 -21.32
CA SER A 458 -15.93 -2.40 -21.56
C SER A 458 -14.78 -1.78 -22.35
N ASN A 459 -15.10 -0.77 -23.15
CA ASN A 459 -14.09 0.01 -23.87
C ASN A 459 -13.69 1.31 -23.16
N VAL A 460 -14.38 1.67 -22.07
CA VAL A 460 -14.01 2.74 -21.13
C VAL A 460 -13.98 2.17 -19.72
N ILE A 461 -12.84 2.30 -19.07
CA ILE A 461 -12.59 1.84 -17.70
C ILE A 461 -12.44 3.06 -16.80
N MET A 462 -13.26 3.14 -15.76
CA MET A 462 -13.22 4.19 -14.74
C MET A 462 -12.82 3.59 -13.40
N LEU A 463 -11.76 4.11 -12.76
CA LEU A 463 -11.19 3.56 -11.55
C LEU A 463 -10.97 4.67 -10.51
N ASP A 464 -11.69 4.59 -9.39
CA ASP A 464 -11.48 5.49 -8.26
C ASP A 464 -10.64 4.78 -7.20
N ARG A 465 -9.34 5.09 -7.16
CA ARG A 465 -8.32 4.54 -6.24
C ARG A 465 -8.32 3.01 -6.17
N PRO A 466 -8.09 2.34 -7.29
CA PRO A 466 -8.21 0.88 -7.42
C PRO A 466 -7.11 0.11 -6.68
N THR A 467 -6.05 0.79 -6.20
CA THR A 467 -4.88 0.18 -5.58
C THR A 467 -4.98 0.03 -4.07
N ASN A 468 -5.98 0.68 -3.45
CA ASN A 468 -6.20 0.55 -2.02
C ASN A 468 -6.38 -0.92 -1.62
N HIS A 469 -5.68 -1.37 -0.57
CA HIS A 469 -5.69 -2.75 -0.05
C HIS A 469 -5.10 -3.84 -0.98
N LEU A 470 -4.42 -3.45 -2.06
CA LEU A 470 -3.68 -4.39 -2.90
C LEU A 470 -2.24 -4.56 -2.42
N ASP A 471 -1.69 -5.77 -2.60
CA ASP A 471 -0.27 -6.02 -2.46
C ASP A 471 0.52 -5.56 -3.70
N LEU A 472 1.83 -5.43 -3.55
CA LEU A 472 2.74 -4.98 -4.62
C LEU A 472 2.60 -5.81 -5.90
N GLU A 473 2.34 -7.11 -5.78
CA GLU A 473 2.14 -8.03 -6.89
C GLU A 473 0.84 -7.71 -7.65
N SER A 474 -0.24 -7.47 -6.92
CA SER A 474 -1.54 -7.09 -7.52
C SER A 474 -1.48 -5.69 -8.14
N ILE A 475 -0.84 -4.72 -7.49
CA ILE A 475 -0.60 -3.38 -8.05
C ILE A 475 0.17 -3.48 -9.37
N THR A 476 1.23 -4.31 -9.42
CA THR A 476 1.97 -4.57 -10.67
C THR A 476 1.08 -5.11 -11.77
N ALA A 477 0.22 -6.06 -11.43
CA ALA A 477 -0.68 -6.66 -12.40
C ALA A 477 -1.71 -5.65 -12.93
N VAL A 478 -2.28 -4.80 -12.05
CA VAL A 478 -3.18 -3.70 -12.43
C VAL A 478 -2.47 -2.72 -13.35
N ASN A 479 -1.29 -2.25 -12.96
CA ASN A 479 -0.51 -1.30 -13.76
C ASN A 479 -0.25 -1.82 -15.18
N ASN A 480 0.24 -3.06 -15.30
CA ASN A 480 0.47 -3.69 -16.60
C ASN A 480 -0.83 -3.83 -17.40
N GLY A 481 -1.92 -4.28 -16.76
CA GLY A 481 -3.23 -4.43 -17.42
C GLY A 481 -3.77 -3.11 -17.95
N LEU A 482 -3.65 -2.01 -17.20
CA LEU A 482 -4.10 -0.67 -17.62
C LEU A 482 -3.18 -0.09 -18.71
N ARG A 483 -1.87 -0.27 -18.59
CA ARG A 483 -0.91 0.18 -19.61
C ARG A 483 -1.15 -0.50 -20.95
N ASP A 484 -1.43 -1.80 -20.95
CA ASP A 484 -1.60 -2.59 -22.17
C ASP A 484 -3.01 -2.48 -22.76
N PHE A 485 -3.99 -1.96 -22.01
CA PHE A 485 -5.35 -1.76 -22.46
C PHE A 485 -5.43 -0.74 -23.60
N LYS A 486 -6.15 -1.08 -24.67
CA LYS A 486 -6.28 -0.26 -25.89
C LYS A 486 -7.46 0.70 -25.87
N GLY A 487 -8.32 0.63 -24.88
CA GLY A 487 -9.44 1.54 -24.67
C GLY A 487 -9.08 2.77 -23.87
N VAL A 488 -10.08 3.53 -23.48
CA VAL A 488 -9.93 4.71 -22.62
C VAL A 488 -9.90 4.30 -21.16
N VAL A 489 -8.94 4.87 -20.42
CA VAL A 489 -8.83 4.71 -18.98
C VAL A 489 -9.02 6.07 -18.32
N ILE A 490 -9.91 6.13 -17.35
CA ILE A 490 -10.14 7.28 -16.49
C ILE A 490 -9.87 6.81 -15.08
N PHE A 491 -8.88 7.38 -14.38
CA PHE A 491 -8.54 6.88 -13.06
C PHE A 491 -8.05 8.00 -12.12
N ALA A 492 -8.21 7.75 -10.83
CA ALA A 492 -7.54 8.47 -9.77
C ALA A 492 -6.70 7.48 -8.96
N SER A 493 -5.49 7.85 -8.59
CA SER A 493 -4.61 7.00 -7.78
C SER A 493 -3.61 7.88 -7.03
N HIS A 494 -3.25 7.46 -5.81
CA HIS A 494 -2.11 7.99 -5.06
C HIS A 494 -0.80 7.29 -5.42
N ASP A 495 -0.87 6.17 -6.15
CA ASP A 495 0.31 5.44 -6.61
C ASP A 495 0.97 6.20 -7.76
N HIS A 496 2.09 6.85 -7.45
CA HIS A 496 2.88 7.64 -8.41
C HIS A 496 3.28 6.81 -9.65
N GLU A 497 3.66 5.53 -9.46
CA GLU A 497 4.09 4.67 -10.57
C GLU A 497 2.93 4.43 -11.56
N ILE A 498 1.72 4.19 -11.06
CA ILE A 498 0.55 3.99 -11.93
C ILE A 498 0.22 5.29 -12.68
N VAL A 499 0.22 6.43 -11.99
CA VAL A 499 -0.04 7.71 -12.65
C VAL A 499 1.02 7.99 -13.72
N GLN A 500 2.30 7.80 -13.40
CA GLN A 500 3.41 8.05 -14.32
C GLN A 500 3.43 7.11 -15.54
N THR A 501 3.13 5.82 -15.35
CA THR A 501 3.31 4.80 -16.39
C THR A 501 2.07 4.56 -17.24
N VAL A 502 0.88 4.87 -16.72
CA VAL A 502 -0.41 4.65 -17.42
C VAL A 502 -0.92 5.92 -18.05
N ALA A 503 -0.87 7.06 -17.35
CA ALA A 503 -1.46 8.30 -17.85
C ALA A 503 -0.65 8.88 -19.01
N ASN A 504 -1.38 9.35 -20.03
CA ASN A 504 -0.86 10.22 -21.10
C ASN A 504 -1.51 11.61 -21.07
N ARG A 505 -2.35 11.86 -20.08
CA ARG A 505 -3.04 13.12 -19.85
C ARG A 505 -3.39 13.26 -18.38
N ILE A 506 -3.15 14.43 -17.82
CA ILE A 506 -3.45 14.76 -16.43
C ILE A 506 -4.53 15.84 -16.40
N ILE A 507 -5.56 15.62 -15.60
CA ILE A 507 -6.60 16.62 -15.32
C ILE A 507 -6.63 16.87 -13.82
N GLU A 508 -6.23 18.06 -13.42
CA GLU A 508 -6.28 18.52 -12.04
C GLU A 508 -7.62 19.20 -11.77
N ILE A 509 -8.31 18.76 -10.73
CA ILE A 509 -9.54 19.39 -10.24
C ILE A 509 -9.16 20.44 -9.20
N THR A 510 -9.53 21.69 -9.46
CA THR A 510 -9.25 22.82 -8.59
C THR A 510 -10.57 23.47 -8.12
N PRO A 511 -10.56 24.30 -7.05
CA PRO A 511 -11.75 25.03 -6.62
C PRO A 511 -12.34 25.95 -7.71
N ASP A 512 -11.52 26.39 -8.66
CA ASP A 512 -11.92 27.31 -9.74
C ASP A 512 -12.26 26.61 -11.07
N GLY A 513 -12.16 25.25 -11.11
CA GLY A 513 -12.44 24.49 -12.33
C GLY A 513 -11.52 23.28 -12.50
N CYS A 514 -10.91 23.15 -13.68
CA CYS A 514 -9.93 22.09 -13.92
C CYS A 514 -8.77 22.59 -14.80
N ILE A 515 -7.59 22.03 -14.57
CA ILE A 515 -6.40 22.21 -15.40
C ILE A 515 -6.21 20.92 -16.19
N ASP A 516 -6.22 21.00 -17.52
CA ASP A 516 -6.17 19.85 -18.41
C ASP A 516 -4.88 19.90 -19.24
N ARG A 517 -4.06 18.87 -19.15
CA ARG A 517 -2.78 18.83 -19.82
C ARG A 517 -2.45 17.44 -20.38
N GLN A 518 -1.99 17.41 -21.61
CA GLN A 518 -1.39 16.23 -22.25
C GLN A 518 0.05 16.05 -21.77
N GLY A 519 0.43 14.85 -21.43
CA GLY A 519 1.76 14.49 -20.99
C GLY A 519 1.76 13.51 -19.83
N THR A 520 2.95 13.15 -19.37
CA THR A 520 3.17 12.30 -18.20
C THR A 520 2.99 13.11 -16.90
N TYR A 521 2.98 12.41 -15.78
CA TYR A 521 2.83 13.06 -14.48
C TYR A 521 4.04 13.93 -14.13
N GLU A 522 5.25 13.48 -14.37
CA GLU A 522 6.47 14.28 -14.14
C GLU A 522 6.50 15.55 -15.01
N GLU A 523 6.15 15.45 -16.31
CA GLU A 523 6.02 16.61 -17.19
C GLU A 523 4.97 17.62 -16.68
N PHE A 524 3.91 17.12 -16.05
CA PHE A 524 2.89 17.96 -15.46
C PHE A 524 3.41 18.69 -14.21
N LEU A 525 4.14 17.99 -13.33
CA LEU A 525 4.74 18.59 -12.13
C LEU A 525 5.79 19.65 -12.49
N ASP A 526 6.67 19.37 -13.47
CA ASP A 526 7.66 20.35 -13.94
C ASP A 526 7.00 21.61 -14.49
N TRP A 527 5.91 21.42 -15.25
CA TRP A 527 5.14 22.55 -15.77
C TRP A 527 4.49 23.41 -14.67
N ARG A 528 4.01 22.80 -13.57
CA ARG A 528 3.47 23.52 -12.39
C ARG A 528 4.57 24.35 -11.72
N ARG A 529 5.76 23.73 -11.50
CA ARG A 529 6.92 24.40 -10.90
C ARG A 529 7.36 25.64 -11.70
N GLU A 530 7.43 25.52 -13.02
CA GLU A 530 7.80 26.65 -13.89
C GLU A 530 6.86 27.86 -13.79
N ARG A 531 5.62 27.65 -13.37
CA ARG A 531 4.59 28.69 -13.24
C ARG A 531 4.40 29.21 -11.83
N GLY A 532 5.19 28.77 -10.88
CA GLY A 532 5.08 29.20 -9.49
C GLY A 532 3.71 28.84 -8.89
N MET A 533 3.00 27.86 -9.49
CA MET A 533 1.83 27.27 -8.83
C MET A 533 2.36 26.52 -7.63
N LYS A 534 1.67 26.66 -6.47
CA LYS A 534 2.05 25.89 -5.29
C LYS A 534 2.28 24.45 -5.74
N SER A 535 3.46 23.96 -5.46
CA SER A 535 3.75 22.56 -5.59
C SER A 535 2.71 21.81 -4.76
N PHE A 536 2.30 20.60 -5.18
CA PHE A 536 1.79 19.65 -4.23
C PHE A 536 2.90 19.29 -3.21
N ILE A 537 4.09 19.89 -3.33
CA ILE A 537 5.34 19.60 -2.63
C ILE A 537 5.87 20.81 -1.80
N GLU A 538 5.23 22.02 -1.83
CA GLU A 538 5.65 23.16 -0.99
C GLU A 538 4.70 23.37 0.19
#